data_c1c910aded61fb65f57b300fa2d3937e
#
_entry.id   c1c910aded61fb65f57b300fa2d3937e
#
_cell.length_a   1.000
_cell.length_b   1.000
_cell.length_c   1.000
_cell.angle_alpha   90.00
_cell.angle_beta   90.00
_cell.angle_gamma   90.00
#
_symmetry.space_group_name_H-M   'P 1'
#
loop_
_entity.id
_entity.type
_entity.pdbx_description
1 polymer ?
#
loop_
_entity_poly.entity_id
_entity_poly.type
_entity_poly.pdbx_seq_one_letter_code
_entity_poly.pdbx_strand_id
1 'polypeptide(L)'
;MGKKKATGTKNVYELAQERLKVIFNEFDNIYVSFSGGKDSGVLLNMCIDYIRKNNLKRRIGVFHMDYEIQYKMTIDYVDRILEANKDILDVYRVCIPFRVSTCTSMYQSFWRPWEDSKKNIWVRSMPQKAMTKDDFPFYNTTMWDYEFQMRFAQWIHNKNDAVRTCCLIGIRTQESFNRWRCIYMSRKFQMYHKYKWTSKVGNDIYNAYPIYDWKTTDVWTANGKFQWIIIRCMTFIIVRVSIWNGNVWRVPLLTKLRRAFSSIACSIPIHGAR
;
A
#
# COMPACT_ATOMS: atom_id res chain seq x y z
N MET A 1 -16.86 -29.13 -35.75
CA MET A 1 -15.96 -28.32 -34.90
C MET A 1 -16.76 -27.76 -33.75
N GLY A 2 -16.74 -28.40 -32.58
CA GLY A 2 -17.51 -27.95 -31.42
C GLY A 2 -16.87 -26.72 -30.76
N LYS A 3 -17.61 -25.63 -30.67
CA LYS A 3 -17.22 -24.46 -29.89
C LYS A 3 -17.12 -24.90 -28.43
N LYS A 4 -15.89 -24.96 -27.85
CA LYS A 4 -15.70 -25.05 -26.41
C LYS A 4 -16.42 -23.87 -25.78
N LYS A 5 -17.46 -24.12 -24.97
CA LYS A 5 -18.04 -23.13 -24.06
C LYS A 5 -16.91 -22.61 -23.20
N ALA A 6 -16.64 -21.31 -23.27
CA ALA A 6 -15.75 -20.64 -22.33
C ALA A 6 -16.34 -20.82 -20.93
N THR A 7 -15.76 -21.69 -20.14
CA THR A 7 -15.97 -21.71 -18.70
C THR A 7 -15.56 -20.35 -18.18
N GLY A 8 -16.49 -19.64 -17.55
CA GLY A 8 -16.32 -18.24 -17.14
C GLY A 8 -15.05 -18.06 -16.32
N THR A 9 -14.04 -17.44 -16.91
CA THR A 9 -12.79 -17.10 -16.23
C THR A 9 -13.10 -15.97 -15.26
N LYS A 10 -12.86 -16.25 -13.95
CA LYS A 10 -12.97 -15.22 -12.91
C LYS A 10 -12.12 -14.02 -13.26
N ASN A 11 -12.62 -12.83 -12.99
CA ASN A 11 -11.86 -11.61 -13.17
C ASN A 11 -10.82 -11.43 -12.04
N VAL A 12 -9.85 -10.53 -12.24
CA VAL A 12 -8.74 -10.31 -11.30
C VAL A 12 -9.21 -9.88 -9.90
N TYR A 13 -10.35 -9.18 -9.80
CA TYR A 13 -10.94 -8.79 -8.51
C TYR A 13 -11.48 -10.02 -7.75
N GLU A 14 -12.19 -10.89 -8.44
CA GLU A 14 -12.71 -12.15 -7.85
C GLU A 14 -11.58 -13.06 -7.38
N LEU A 15 -10.52 -13.19 -8.19
CA LEU A 15 -9.32 -13.93 -7.80
C LEU A 15 -8.62 -13.32 -6.57
N ALA A 16 -8.55 -11.99 -6.49
CA ALA A 16 -7.99 -11.33 -5.32
C ALA A 16 -8.87 -11.53 -4.07
N GLN A 17 -10.20 -11.53 -4.21
CA GLN A 17 -11.12 -11.85 -3.10
C GLN A 17 -10.94 -13.29 -2.60
N GLU A 18 -10.71 -14.26 -3.48
CA GLU A 18 -10.40 -15.64 -3.08
C GLU A 18 -9.09 -15.74 -2.31
N ARG A 19 -8.06 -14.98 -2.72
CA ARG A 19 -6.78 -14.91 -1.99
C ARG A 19 -6.97 -14.30 -0.61
N LEU A 20 -7.76 -13.22 -0.50
CA LEU A 20 -8.12 -12.65 0.79
C LEU A 20 -8.87 -13.64 1.67
N LYS A 21 -9.81 -14.41 1.10
CA LYS A 21 -10.52 -15.46 1.84
C LYS A 21 -9.54 -16.47 2.46
N VAL A 22 -8.55 -16.93 1.69
CA VAL A 22 -7.51 -17.82 2.21
C VAL A 22 -6.72 -17.15 3.34
N ILE A 23 -6.27 -15.91 3.13
CA ILE A 23 -5.47 -15.17 4.11
C ILE A 23 -6.24 -14.99 5.42
N PHE A 24 -7.49 -14.52 5.34
CA PHE A 24 -8.30 -14.27 6.54
C PHE A 24 -8.70 -15.53 7.30
N ASN A 25 -8.74 -16.70 6.64
CA ASN A 25 -9.02 -17.97 7.28
C ASN A 25 -7.78 -18.64 7.90
N GLU A 26 -6.61 -18.48 7.24
CA GLU A 26 -5.41 -19.25 7.57
C GLU A 26 -4.45 -18.49 8.51
N PHE A 27 -4.55 -17.16 8.57
CA PHE A 27 -3.66 -16.33 9.37
C PHE A 27 -4.43 -15.60 10.47
N ASP A 28 -3.94 -15.73 11.70
CA ASP A 28 -4.51 -15.07 12.88
C ASP A 28 -4.00 -13.62 13.02
N ASN A 29 -2.78 -13.33 12.60
CA ASN A 29 -2.21 -11.98 12.57
C ASN A 29 -2.00 -11.50 11.14
N ILE A 30 -2.74 -10.46 10.74
CA ILE A 30 -2.68 -9.89 9.38
C ILE A 30 -2.37 -8.41 9.47
N TYR A 31 -1.41 -7.95 8.69
CA TYR A 31 -1.17 -6.53 8.52
C TYR A 31 -0.88 -6.15 7.06
N VAL A 32 -1.23 -4.94 6.67
CA VAL A 32 -1.00 -4.39 5.34
C VAL A 32 0.22 -3.47 5.36
N SER A 33 1.20 -3.72 4.50
CA SER A 33 2.28 -2.77 4.24
C SER A 33 1.76 -1.64 3.35
N PHE A 34 1.48 -0.50 3.97
CA PHE A 34 0.79 0.63 3.34
C PHE A 34 1.75 1.79 3.09
N SER A 35 2.16 1.98 1.84
CA SER A 35 3.06 3.07 1.45
C SER A 35 2.37 4.41 1.19
N GLY A 36 1.03 4.47 1.22
CA GLY A 36 0.27 5.64 0.76
C GLY A 36 0.15 5.74 -0.77
N GLY A 37 0.69 4.78 -1.52
CA GLY A 37 0.56 4.70 -2.97
C GLY A 37 -0.77 4.09 -3.43
N LYS A 38 -1.04 4.18 -4.75
CA LYS A 38 -2.30 3.71 -5.36
C LYS A 38 -2.54 2.21 -5.16
N ASP A 39 -1.49 1.38 -5.29
CA ASP A 39 -1.61 -0.07 -5.28
C ASP A 39 -1.78 -0.60 -3.85
N SER A 40 -0.97 -0.12 -2.90
CA SER A 40 -1.14 -0.43 -1.48
C SER A 40 -2.48 0.10 -0.93
N GLY A 41 -2.96 1.24 -1.49
CA GLY A 41 -4.26 1.80 -1.15
C GLY A 41 -5.43 0.94 -1.62
N VAL A 42 -5.37 0.41 -2.84
CA VAL A 42 -6.37 -0.55 -3.33
C VAL A 42 -6.39 -1.80 -2.46
N LEU A 43 -5.22 -2.35 -2.13
CA LEU A 43 -5.13 -3.53 -1.28
C LEU A 43 -5.72 -3.28 0.12
N LEU A 44 -5.42 -2.14 0.74
CA LEU A 44 -5.98 -1.77 2.04
C LEU A 44 -7.50 -1.63 1.96
N ASN A 45 -8.04 -0.92 0.96
CA ASN A 45 -9.48 -0.79 0.77
C ASN A 45 -10.16 -2.15 0.53
N MET A 46 -9.52 -3.07 -0.22
CA MET A 46 -10.04 -4.43 -0.41
C MET A 46 -10.12 -5.21 0.90
N CYS A 47 -9.13 -5.07 1.78
CA CYS A 47 -9.14 -5.71 3.10
C CYS A 47 -10.24 -5.13 4.01
N ILE A 48 -10.40 -3.80 4.01
CA ILE A 48 -11.47 -3.09 4.73
C ILE A 48 -12.84 -3.58 4.26
N ASP A 49 -13.06 -3.60 2.94
CA ASP A 49 -14.31 -4.09 2.34
C ASP A 49 -14.55 -5.56 2.68
N TYR A 50 -13.50 -6.39 2.67
CA TYR A 50 -13.62 -7.80 3.00
C TYR A 50 -14.08 -8.00 4.44
N ILE A 51 -13.49 -7.29 5.40
CA ILE A 51 -13.87 -7.33 6.82
C ILE A 51 -15.34 -6.90 6.98
N ARG A 52 -15.72 -5.76 6.40
CA ARG A 52 -17.07 -5.20 6.53
C ARG A 52 -18.13 -6.07 5.87
N LYS A 53 -17.91 -6.53 4.64
CA LYS A 53 -18.87 -7.39 3.91
C LYS A 53 -19.11 -8.75 4.55
N ASN A 54 -18.08 -9.29 5.22
CA ASN A 54 -18.19 -10.58 5.91
C ASN A 54 -18.49 -10.42 7.41
N ASN A 55 -18.74 -9.20 7.90
CA ASN A 55 -18.99 -8.90 9.32
C ASN A 55 -17.95 -9.51 10.28
N LEU A 56 -16.68 -9.49 9.87
CA LEU A 56 -15.61 -10.08 10.67
C LEU A 56 -15.33 -9.22 11.89
N LYS A 57 -15.40 -9.83 13.07
CA LYS A 57 -15.07 -9.18 14.36
C LYS A 57 -13.55 -9.22 14.61
N ARG A 58 -12.76 -8.76 13.64
CA ARG A 58 -11.29 -8.70 13.80
C ARG A 58 -10.74 -7.39 13.24
N ARG A 59 -9.65 -6.95 13.83
CA ARG A 59 -8.87 -5.82 13.36
C ARG A 59 -7.71 -6.33 12.51
N ILE A 60 -7.19 -5.48 11.64
CA ILE A 60 -5.96 -5.73 10.89
C ILE A 60 -4.94 -4.63 11.15
N GLY A 61 -3.67 -5.02 11.17
CA GLY A 61 -2.57 -4.07 11.27
C GLY A 61 -2.40 -3.26 9.98
N VAL A 62 -1.99 -2.00 10.11
CA VAL A 62 -1.52 -1.19 8.99
C VAL A 62 -0.13 -0.68 9.34
N PHE A 63 0.87 -1.19 8.65
CA PHE A 63 2.24 -0.76 8.78
C PHE A 63 2.56 0.32 7.75
N HIS A 64 2.84 1.53 8.22
CA HIS A 64 3.19 2.67 7.39
C HIS A 64 4.54 3.25 7.82
N MET A 65 5.54 3.14 6.96
CA MET A 65 6.83 3.81 7.16
C MET A 65 6.73 5.25 6.66
N ASP A 66 6.83 6.16 7.60
CA ASP A 66 6.76 7.59 7.33
C ASP A 66 8.18 8.14 7.16
N TYR A 67 8.55 8.43 5.92
CA TYR A 67 9.88 8.89 5.55
C TYR A 67 10.07 10.41 5.73
N GLU A 68 9.23 11.13 6.48
CA GLU A 68 9.28 12.59 6.66
C GLU A 68 9.04 13.38 5.37
N ILE A 69 9.90 13.18 4.37
CA ILE A 69 9.84 13.87 3.08
C ILE A 69 8.86 13.13 2.15
N GLN A 70 7.58 13.43 2.29
CA GLN A 70 6.51 12.90 1.44
C GLN A 70 5.65 14.05 0.93
N TYR A 71 5.04 13.87 -0.25
CA TYR A 71 4.09 14.85 -0.76
C TYR A 71 2.92 15.04 0.21
N LYS A 72 2.53 16.29 0.45
CA LYS A 72 1.38 16.62 1.31
C LYS A 72 0.13 15.82 0.93
N MET A 73 -0.16 15.67 -0.36
CA MET A 73 -1.31 14.88 -0.83
C MET A 73 -1.24 13.41 -0.42
N THR A 74 -0.04 12.84 -0.30
CA THR A 74 0.16 11.47 0.19
C THR A 74 -0.14 11.39 1.67
N ILE A 75 0.38 12.34 2.45
CA ILE A 75 0.14 12.43 3.90
C ILE A 75 -1.34 12.61 4.19
N ASP A 76 -1.99 13.58 3.54
CA ASP A 76 -3.43 13.83 3.68
C ASP A 76 -4.28 12.61 3.29
N TYR A 77 -3.83 11.82 2.33
CA TYR A 77 -4.48 10.56 1.94
C TYR A 77 -4.33 9.49 3.02
N VAL A 78 -3.10 9.30 3.51
CA VAL A 78 -2.80 8.35 4.59
C VAL A 78 -3.64 8.67 5.81
N ASP A 79 -3.61 9.92 6.28
CA ASP A 79 -4.37 10.37 7.46
C ASP A 79 -5.87 10.12 7.28
N ARG A 80 -6.41 10.46 6.12
CA ARG A 80 -7.85 10.31 5.83
C ARG A 80 -8.31 8.86 5.81
N ILE A 81 -7.56 7.95 5.18
CA ILE A 81 -7.95 6.53 5.10
C ILE A 81 -7.82 5.84 6.46
N LEU A 82 -6.79 6.17 7.23
CA LEU A 82 -6.57 5.60 8.55
C LEU A 82 -7.63 6.09 9.55
N GLU A 83 -7.94 7.39 9.56
CA GLU A 83 -8.95 7.93 10.47
C GLU A 83 -10.37 7.43 10.12
N ALA A 84 -10.71 7.35 8.83
CA ALA A 84 -12.02 6.86 8.39
C ALA A 84 -12.28 5.38 8.74
N ASN A 85 -11.24 4.61 9.09
CA ASN A 85 -11.34 3.18 9.35
C ASN A 85 -10.69 2.76 10.68
N LYS A 86 -10.54 3.70 11.62
CA LYS A 86 -9.91 3.47 12.93
C LYS A 86 -10.61 2.39 13.78
N ASP A 87 -11.85 2.10 13.47
CA ASP A 87 -12.66 1.05 14.12
C ASP A 87 -12.12 -0.35 13.86
N ILE A 88 -11.52 -0.59 12.71
CA ILE A 88 -11.03 -1.90 12.26
C ILE A 88 -9.52 -1.95 11.97
N LEU A 89 -8.82 -0.83 12.10
CA LEU A 89 -7.37 -0.75 11.82
C LEU A 89 -6.56 -0.54 13.10
N ASP A 90 -5.49 -1.33 13.25
CA ASP A 90 -4.42 -1.12 14.22
C ASP A 90 -3.24 -0.47 13.50
N VAL A 91 -3.02 0.83 13.75
CA VAL A 91 -2.09 1.63 12.98
C VAL A 91 -0.70 1.63 13.60
N TYR A 92 0.28 1.19 12.83
CA TYR A 92 1.72 1.23 13.13
C TYR A 92 2.38 2.25 12.19
N ARG A 93 2.28 3.54 12.52
CA ARG A 93 2.93 4.63 11.77
C ARG A 93 4.31 4.86 12.33
N VAL A 94 5.33 4.42 11.60
CA VAL A 94 6.72 4.39 12.06
C VAL A 94 7.46 5.64 11.59
N CYS A 95 7.94 6.44 12.54
CA CYS A 95 8.71 7.67 12.34
C CYS A 95 10.06 7.53 13.06
N ILE A 96 11.03 6.88 12.43
CA ILE A 96 12.34 6.59 13.01
C ILE A 96 13.49 6.90 12.04
N PRO A 97 14.70 7.21 12.53
CA PRO A 97 15.85 7.57 11.71
C PRO A 97 16.62 6.35 11.17
N PHE A 98 15.96 5.46 10.38
CA PHE A 98 16.66 4.40 9.66
C PHE A 98 17.41 4.96 8.43
N ARG A 99 18.34 4.17 7.90
CA ARG A 99 19.05 4.52 6.67
C ARG A 99 18.16 4.28 5.46
N VAL A 100 18.03 5.29 4.62
CA VAL A 100 17.31 5.22 3.34
C VAL A 100 18.29 5.53 2.22
N SER A 101 18.37 4.66 1.22
CA SER A 101 19.23 4.88 0.05
C SER A 101 18.87 6.18 -0.67
N THR A 102 19.87 6.92 -1.08
CA THR A 102 19.71 8.13 -1.90
C THR A 102 20.45 7.99 -3.22
N CYS A 103 19.90 8.56 -4.28
CA CYS A 103 20.55 8.70 -5.58
C CYS A 103 20.86 10.17 -5.92
N THR A 104 20.62 11.09 -4.98
CA THR A 104 20.79 12.53 -5.20
C THR A 104 22.20 13.04 -4.92
N SER A 105 23.05 12.23 -4.28
CA SER A 105 24.42 12.60 -3.95
C SER A 105 25.39 11.46 -4.27
N MET A 106 26.52 11.81 -4.88
CA MET A 106 27.65 10.88 -5.09
C MET A 106 28.47 10.66 -3.83
N TYR A 107 28.37 11.56 -2.85
CA TYR A 107 29.17 11.54 -1.61
C TYR A 107 28.44 10.90 -0.43
N GLN A 108 27.10 10.89 -0.48
CA GLN A 108 26.27 10.36 0.60
C GLN A 108 25.33 9.28 0.06
N SER A 109 25.55 8.04 0.44
CA SER A 109 24.79 6.88 -0.04
C SER A 109 23.43 6.71 0.61
N PHE A 110 23.20 7.39 1.74
CA PHE A 110 21.93 7.31 2.49
C PHE A 110 21.59 8.64 3.18
N TRP A 111 20.34 8.81 3.53
CA TRP A 111 19.84 9.84 4.43
C TRP A 111 18.98 9.20 5.52
N ARG A 112 18.62 9.97 6.55
CA ARG A 112 17.77 9.51 7.66
C ARG A 112 16.60 10.46 7.85
N PRO A 113 15.36 9.98 7.73
CA PRO A 113 14.18 10.74 8.16
C PRO A 113 14.17 10.85 9.69
N TRP A 114 13.50 11.85 10.21
CA TRP A 114 13.23 12.00 11.64
C TRP A 114 14.47 11.97 12.53
N GLU A 115 15.62 12.41 12.02
CA GLU A 115 16.88 12.45 12.77
C GLU A 115 16.80 13.52 13.87
N ASP A 116 16.92 13.11 15.16
CA ASP A 116 16.73 14.00 16.30
C ASP A 116 17.66 15.21 16.28
N SER A 117 18.92 15.01 15.84
CA SER A 117 19.90 16.10 15.73
C SER A 117 19.53 17.17 14.72
N LYS A 118 18.57 16.88 13.82
CA LYS A 118 18.10 17.75 12.76
C LYS A 118 16.65 18.17 12.94
N LYS A 119 16.11 18.06 14.13
CA LYS A 119 14.69 18.34 14.42
C LYS A 119 14.27 19.76 14.02
N ASN A 120 15.17 20.71 14.10
CA ASN A 120 14.94 22.10 13.71
C ASN A 120 14.73 22.33 12.21
N ILE A 121 15.14 21.36 11.36
CA ILE A 121 15.01 21.44 9.91
C ILE A 121 14.11 20.32 9.34
N TRP A 122 13.37 19.61 10.17
CA TRP A 122 12.38 18.66 9.68
C TRP A 122 11.39 19.34 8.75
N VAL A 123 11.06 18.67 7.66
CA VAL A 123 10.14 19.22 6.64
C VAL A 123 8.73 19.46 7.21
N ARG A 124 8.37 18.75 8.27
CA ARG A 124 7.09 18.87 8.99
C ARG A 124 7.20 18.35 10.41
N SER A 125 6.21 18.66 11.23
CA SER A 125 6.10 18.07 12.56
C SER A 125 5.78 16.56 12.50
N MET A 126 6.30 15.81 13.47
CA MET A 126 5.99 14.38 13.60
C MET A 126 4.51 14.20 13.96
N PRO A 127 3.82 13.20 13.37
CA PRO A 127 2.45 12.89 13.72
C PRO A 127 2.26 12.52 15.19
N GLN A 128 1.17 12.94 15.82
CA GLN A 128 0.93 12.76 17.26
C GLN A 128 0.93 11.29 17.72
N LYS A 129 0.50 10.36 16.85
CA LYS A 129 0.44 8.91 17.14
C LYS A 129 1.54 8.14 16.42
N ALA A 130 2.67 8.80 16.15
CA ALA A 130 3.81 8.14 15.53
C ALA A 130 4.49 7.20 16.53
N MET A 131 4.91 6.05 16.03
CA MET A 131 5.82 5.16 16.74
C MET A 131 7.25 5.60 16.47
N THR A 132 8.01 5.73 17.54
CA THR A 132 9.39 6.21 17.53
C THR A 132 10.39 5.06 17.74
N LYS A 133 11.67 5.40 17.76
CA LYS A 133 12.74 4.41 18.05
C LYS A 133 12.57 3.68 19.39
N ASP A 134 11.95 4.36 20.37
CA ASP A 134 11.79 3.83 21.73
C ASP A 134 10.71 2.73 21.81
N ASP A 135 9.82 2.67 20.82
CA ASP A 135 8.78 1.64 20.69
C ASP A 135 9.32 0.30 20.16
N PHE A 136 10.56 0.27 19.64
CA PHE A 136 11.14 -0.89 18.97
C PHE A 136 12.45 -1.36 19.62
N PRO A 137 12.41 -2.33 20.53
CA PRO A 137 13.62 -2.83 21.23
C PRO A 137 14.72 -3.36 20.31
N PHE A 138 14.35 -3.74 19.09
CA PHE A 138 15.28 -4.26 18.07
C PHE A 138 15.96 -3.17 17.23
N TYR A 139 15.53 -1.92 17.36
CA TYR A 139 16.06 -0.81 16.56
C TYR A 139 17.51 -0.50 16.91
N ASN A 140 18.32 -0.21 15.90
CA ASN A 140 19.64 0.38 16.04
C ASN A 140 19.89 1.46 14.98
N THR A 141 20.78 2.39 15.26
CA THR A 141 21.05 3.57 14.42
C THR A 141 21.70 3.27 13.07
N THR A 142 22.21 2.06 12.85
CA THR A 142 22.83 1.65 11.58
C THR A 142 21.88 0.91 10.65
N MET A 143 20.68 0.61 11.14
CA MET A 143 19.67 -0.19 10.44
C MET A 143 19.17 0.49 9.17
N TRP A 144 19.03 -0.29 8.11
CA TRP A 144 18.37 0.12 6.86
C TRP A 144 16.84 -0.06 6.96
N ASP A 145 16.10 0.66 6.14
CA ASP A 145 14.64 0.61 6.08
C ASP A 145 14.10 -0.79 5.77
N TYR A 146 14.74 -1.55 4.86
CA TYR A 146 14.36 -2.93 4.54
C TYR A 146 14.67 -3.90 5.69
N GLU A 147 15.75 -3.68 6.45
CA GLU A 147 16.07 -4.48 7.64
C GLU A 147 15.04 -4.25 8.74
N PHE A 148 14.63 -2.98 8.90
CA PHE A 148 13.56 -2.64 9.84
C PHE A 148 12.26 -3.36 9.50
N GLN A 149 11.87 -3.38 8.22
CA GLN A 149 10.66 -4.09 7.78
C GLN A 149 10.69 -5.59 8.14
N MET A 150 11.83 -6.25 7.96
CA MET A 150 11.99 -7.68 8.33
C MET A 150 11.89 -7.88 9.85
N ARG A 151 12.54 -7.01 10.64
CA ARG A 151 12.48 -7.06 12.09
C ARG A 151 11.11 -6.72 12.64
N PHE A 152 10.42 -5.77 12.02
CA PHE A 152 9.04 -5.43 12.36
C PHE A 152 8.10 -6.63 12.19
N ALA A 153 8.24 -7.40 11.12
CA ALA A 153 7.43 -8.61 10.90
C ALA A 153 7.58 -9.63 12.05
N GLN A 154 8.80 -9.84 12.52
CA GLN A 154 9.07 -10.71 13.66
C GLN A 154 8.55 -10.11 14.98
N TRP A 155 8.74 -8.81 15.16
CA TRP A 155 8.31 -8.10 16.36
C TRP A 155 6.78 -8.13 16.51
N ILE A 156 6.03 -7.85 15.44
CA ILE A 156 4.56 -7.86 15.49
C ILE A 156 4.00 -9.28 15.66
N HIS A 157 4.67 -10.30 15.10
CA HIS A 157 4.35 -11.69 15.30
C HIS A 157 4.43 -12.06 16.79
N ASN A 158 5.56 -11.74 17.43
CA ASN A 158 5.77 -12.02 18.85
C ASN A 158 4.87 -11.16 19.75
N LYS A 159 4.71 -9.86 19.44
CA LYS A 159 3.87 -8.93 20.21
C LYS A 159 2.41 -9.38 20.30
N ASN A 160 1.89 -9.96 19.22
CA ASN A 160 0.51 -10.42 19.14
C ASN A 160 0.34 -11.90 19.53
N ASP A 161 1.41 -12.56 19.98
CA ASP A 161 1.44 -14.00 20.29
C ASP A 161 0.79 -14.83 19.16
N ALA A 162 1.14 -14.50 17.93
CA ALA A 162 0.49 -15.02 16.75
C ALA A 162 0.99 -16.43 16.42
N VAL A 163 0.08 -17.31 16.02
CA VAL A 163 0.44 -18.61 15.45
C VAL A 163 1.01 -18.44 14.05
N ARG A 164 0.37 -17.60 13.25
CA ARG A 164 0.82 -17.29 11.88
C ARG A 164 0.56 -15.83 11.52
N THR A 165 1.57 -15.17 10.99
CA THR A 165 1.51 -13.77 10.57
C THR A 165 1.59 -13.64 9.04
N CYS A 166 0.73 -12.79 8.47
CA CYS A 166 0.75 -12.47 7.06
C CYS A 166 0.86 -10.95 6.84
N CYS A 167 1.93 -10.54 6.14
CA CYS A 167 2.08 -9.19 5.60
C CYS A 167 1.47 -9.12 4.20
N LEU A 168 0.49 -8.28 4.00
CA LEU A 168 -0.11 -8.02 2.70
C LEU A 168 0.61 -6.88 2.00
N ILE A 169 1.12 -7.14 0.79
CA ILE A 169 1.92 -6.18 0.04
C ILE A 169 1.29 -5.95 -1.34
N GLY A 170 1.05 -4.69 -1.67
CA GLY A 170 0.44 -4.26 -2.93
C GLY A 170 1.39 -4.27 -4.12
N ILE A 171 2.17 -5.36 -4.31
CA ILE A 171 3.06 -5.54 -5.46
C ILE A 171 2.28 -6.07 -6.66
N ARG A 172 2.60 -5.54 -7.86
CA ARG A 172 2.09 -6.01 -9.13
C ARG A 172 3.24 -6.39 -10.08
N THR A 173 3.12 -7.51 -10.75
CA THR A 173 4.16 -8.03 -11.67
C THR A 173 4.41 -7.11 -12.85
N GLN A 174 3.40 -6.31 -13.26
CA GLN A 174 3.52 -5.36 -14.36
C GLN A 174 4.44 -4.17 -14.07
N GLU A 175 4.74 -3.89 -12.80
CA GLU A 175 5.47 -2.66 -12.44
C GLU A 175 6.97 -2.72 -12.73
N SER A 176 7.59 -3.89 -12.54
CA SER A 176 9.01 -4.08 -12.84
C SER A 176 9.38 -5.56 -12.91
N PHE A 177 10.50 -5.84 -13.60
CA PHE A 177 11.08 -7.17 -13.68
C PHE A 177 11.45 -7.73 -12.29
N ASN A 178 11.94 -6.90 -11.38
CA ASN A 178 12.27 -7.33 -10.01
C ASN A 178 11.02 -7.77 -9.23
N ARG A 179 9.88 -7.09 -9.38
CA ARG A 179 8.61 -7.47 -8.75
C ARG A 179 8.06 -8.75 -9.37
N TRP A 180 8.18 -8.91 -10.68
CA TRP A 180 7.85 -10.17 -11.35
C TRP A 180 8.70 -11.33 -10.80
N ARG A 181 10.02 -11.13 -10.66
CA ARG A 181 10.94 -12.13 -10.09
C ARG A 181 10.54 -12.54 -8.67
N CYS A 182 10.21 -11.60 -7.81
CA CYS A 182 9.80 -11.90 -6.42
C CYS A 182 8.68 -12.94 -6.36
N ILE A 183 7.78 -12.94 -7.34
CA ILE A 183 6.62 -13.82 -7.34
C ILE A 183 6.88 -15.11 -8.12
N TYR A 184 7.40 -15.00 -9.34
CA TYR A 184 7.54 -16.17 -10.21
C TYR A 184 8.80 -17.00 -10.00
N MET A 185 9.84 -16.42 -9.39
CA MET A 185 11.09 -17.13 -9.09
C MET A 185 11.19 -17.59 -7.63
N SER A 186 10.16 -17.38 -6.81
CA SER A 186 10.09 -17.91 -5.45
C SER A 186 10.16 -19.44 -5.48
N ARG A 187 11.04 -20.00 -4.63
CA ARG A 187 11.18 -21.46 -4.53
C ARG A 187 9.94 -22.07 -3.88
N LYS A 188 9.52 -23.26 -4.34
CA LYS A 188 8.28 -23.92 -3.86
C LYS A 188 8.20 -24.09 -2.33
N PHE A 189 9.32 -24.30 -1.65
CA PHE A 189 9.37 -24.45 -0.20
C PHE A 189 9.22 -23.12 0.57
N GLN A 190 9.30 -21.99 -0.13
CA GLN A 190 9.07 -20.66 0.44
C GLN A 190 7.62 -20.18 0.30
N MET A 191 6.75 -21.00 -0.31
CA MET A 191 5.35 -20.67 -0.52
C MET A 191 4.48 -21.27 0.58
N TYR A 192 3.47 -20.54 1.04
CA TYR A 192 2.44 -21.09 1.89
C TYR A 192 1.51 -22.02 1.05
N HIS A 193 1.41 -23.29 1.41
CA HIS A 193 0.57 -24.29 0.72
C HIS A 193 0.66 -24.27 -0.83
N LYS A 194 1.85 -23.98 -1.38
CA LYS A 194 2.08 -23.86 -2.84
C LYS A 194 1.40 -22.64 -3.51
N TYR A 195 0.87 -21.71 -2.76
CA TYR A 195 0.34 -20.47 -3.32
C TYR A 195 1.46 -19.56 -3.80
N LYS A 196 1.61 -19.42 -5.12
CA LYS A 196 2.68 -18.64 -5.80
C LYS A 196 2.68 -17.15 -5.41
N TRP A 197 1.56 -16.65 -4.92
CA TRP A 197 1.38 -15.28 -4.45
C TRP A 197 1.74 -15.10 -2.97
N THR A 198 2.47 -16.05 -2.39
CA THR A 198 2.99 -15.97 -1.01
C THR A 198 4.48 -16.23 -0.98
N SER A 199 5.18 -15.69 0.01
CA SER A 199 6.59 -15.99 0.26
C SER A 199 6.89 -16.02 1.77
N LYS A 200 7.62 -17.03 2.23
CA LYS A 200 8.05 -17.16 3.61
C LYS A 200 9.15 -16.15 3.93
N VAL A 201 9.01 -15.41 5.02
CA VAL A 201 9.96 -14.39 5.49
C VAL A 201 10.63 -14.82 6.79
N GLY A 202 9.91 -15.56 7.62
CA GLY A 202 10.37 -16.05 8.91
C GLY A 202 9.64 -17.32 9.33
N ASN A 203 9.85 -17.79 10.55
CA ASN A 203 9.08 -18.90 11.07
C ASN A 203 7.63 -18.45 11.25
N ASP A 204 6.71 -19.12 10.52
CA ASP A 204 5.28 -18.82 10.48
C ASP A 204 4.91 -17.37 10.11
N ILE A 205 5.86 -16.68 9.43
CA ILE A 205 5.69 -15.33 8.91
C ILE A 205 5.79 -15.36 7.39
N TYR A 206 4.76 -14.81 6.72
CA TYR A 206 4.64 -14.84 5.26
C TYR A 206 4.31 -13.46 4.72
N ASN A 207 4.82 -13.15 3.54
CA ASN A 207 4.32 -12.07 2.69
C ASN A 207 3.28 -12.64 1.73
N ALA A 208 2.24 -11.88 1.45
CA ALA A 208 1.25 -12.22 0.44
C ALA A 208 1.00 -11.05 -0.52
N TYR A 209 0.78 -11.39 -1.79
CA TYR A 209 0.63 -10.44 -2.89
C TYR A 209 -0.74 -10.61 -3.58
N PRO A 210 -1.86 -10.25 -2.95
CA PRO A 210 -3.19 -10.57 -3.45
C PRO A 210 -3.52 -9.98 -4.82
N ILE A 211 -2.90 -8.85 -5.18
CA ILE A 211 -3.14 -8.12 -6.44
C ILE A 211 -1.98 -8.25 -7.44
N TYR A 212 -1.13 -9.28 -7.32
CA TYR A 212 0.09 -9.41 -8.11
C TYR A 212 -0.13 -9.44 -9.63
N ASP A 213 -1.26 -9.98 -10.08
CA ASP A 213 -1.66 -10.15 -11.47
C ASP A 213 -2.49 -8.97 -12.04
N TRP A 214 -2.74 -7.93 -11.23
CA TRP A 214 -3.49 -6.75 -11.65
C TRP A 214 -2.67 -5.85 -12.59
N LYS A 215 -3.35 -5.32 -13.60
CA LYS A 215 -2.83 -4.25 -14.44
C LYS A 215 -3.10 -2.89 -13.80
N THR A 216 -2.39 -1.86 -14.28
CA THR A 216 -2.66 -0.48 -13.83
C THR A 216 -4.10 -0.06 -14.10
N THR A 217 -4.67 -0.49 -15.22
CA THR A 217 -6.08 -0.26 -15.57
C THR A 217 -7.04 -0.88 -14.56
N ASP A 218 -6.73 -2.08 -14.04
CA ASP A 218 -7.59 -2.76 -13.07
C ASP A 218 -7.63 -2.01 -11.73
N VAL A 219 -6.48 -1.45 -11.30
CA VAL A 219 -6.39 -0.60 -10.11
C VAL A 219 -7.31 0.60 -10.22
N TRP A 220 -7.29 1.30 -11.37
CA TRP A 220 -8.13 2.47 -11.59
C TRP A 220 -9.61 2.12 -11.77
N THR A 221 -9.89 1.04 -12.47
CA THR A 221 -11.26 0.53 -12.63
C THR A 221 -11.88 0.17 -11.28
N ALA A 222 -11.13 -0.51 -10.43
CA ALA A 222 -11.59 -0.87 -9.09
C ALA A 222 -11.85 0.37 -8.23
N ASN A 223 -10.91 1.32 -8.19
CA ASN A 223 -11.09 2.58 -7.46
C ASN A 223 -12.36 3.33 -7.91
N GLY A 224 -12.60 3.40 -9.21
CA GLY A 224 -13.77 4.06 -9.75
C GLY A 224 -15.07 3.30 -9.50
N LYS A 225 -15.05 1.98 -9.62
CA LYS A 225 -16.21 1.12 -9.40
C LYS A 225 -16.68 1.12 -7.96
N PHE A 226 -15.73 1.02 -7.02
CA PHE A 226 -16.04 0.89 -5.59
C PHE A 226 -16.01 2.23 -4.86
N GLN A 227 -15.61 3.33 -5.53
CA GLN A 227 -15.52 4.68 -4.97
C GLN A 227 -14.67 4.76 -3.68
N TRP A 228 -13.59 4.01 -3.66
CA TRP A 228 -12.66 3.98 -2.53
C TRP A 228 -11.99 5.32 -2.28
N ILE A 229 -11.53 5.51 -1.05
CA ILE A 229 -10.65 6.62 -0.70
C ILE A 229 -9.32 6.41 -1.43
N ILE A 230 -8.96 7.34 -2.33
CA ILE A 230 -7.75 7.25 -3.16
C ILE A 230 -6.84 8.47 -3.01
N ILE A 231 -5.59 8.29 -3.39
CA ILE A 231 -4.60 9.37 -3.47
C ILE A 231 -4.92 10.31 -4.63
N ARG A 232 -5.18 11.58 -4.32
CA ARG A 232 -5.65 12.57 -5.32
C ARG A 232 -4.59 12.95 -6.36
N CYS A 233 -3.32 13.02 -6.01
CA CYS A 233 -2.26 13.44 -6.95
C CYS A 233 -2.18 12.54 -8.18
N MET A 234 -2.39 11.23 -8.04
CA MET A 234 -2.40 10.30 -9.17
C MET A 234 -3.60 10.50 -10.10
N THR A 235 -4.74 10.94 -9.57
CA THR A 235 -5.92 11.27 -10.37
C THR A 235 -5.66 12.46 -11.29
N PHE A 236 -4.98 13.50 -10.79
CA PHE A 236 -4.60 14.68 -11.61
C PHE A 236 -3.67 14.32 -12.76
N ILE A 237 -2.66 13.46 -12.51
CA ILE A 237 -1.71 13.03 -13.54
C ILE A 237 -2.46 12.31 -14.68
N ILE A 238 -3.37 11.41 -14.36
CA ILE A 238 -4.14 10.66 -15.38
C ILE A 238 -5.02 11.57 -16.20
N VAL A 239 -5.74 12.49 -15.57
CA VAL A 239 -6.59 13.44 -16.28
C VAL A 239 -5.76 14.31 -17.24
N ARG A 240 -4.60 14.80 -16.80
CA ARG A 240 -3.71 15.63 -17.63
C ARG A 240 -3.11 14.86 -18.82
N VAL A 241 -2.62 13.65 -18.60
CA VAL A 241 -2.05 12.79 -19.66
C VAL A 241 -3.13 12.39 -20.67
N SER A 242 -4.33 12.07 -20.21
CA SER A 242 -5.46 11.74 -21.12
C SER A 242 -5.91 12.91 -21.98
N ILE A 243 -5.84 14.15 -21.48
CA ILE A 243 -6.15 15.37 -22.21
C ILE A 243 -5.06 15.66 -23.25
N TRP A 244 -3.79 15.47 -22.92
CA TRP A 244 -2.67 15.78 -23.85
C TRP A 244 -2.60 14.79 -25.03
N ASN A 245 -2.87 13.50 -24.81
CA ASN A 245 -2.78 12.49 -25.86
C ASN A 245 -4.00 12.44 -26.82
N GLY A 246 -4.96 13.36 -26.71
CA GLY A 246 -6.13 13.44 -27.58
C GLY A 246 -7.06 12.23 -27.52
N ASN A 247 -6.70 11.18 -26.81
CA ASN A 247 -7.48 9.98 -26.58
C ASN A 247 -8.44 10.19 -25.42
N VAL A 248 -9.56 10.86 -25.71
CA VAL A 248 -10.69 10.92 -24.77
C VAL A 248 -11.32 9.53 -24.70
N TRP A 249 -10.73 8.64 -23.90
CA TRP A 249 -11.41 7.43 -23.49
C TRP A 249 -12.66 7.86 -22.72
N ARG A 250 -13.82 7.62 -23.30
CA ARG A 250 -15.12 7.77 -22.64
C ARG A 250 -15.22 6.70 -21.54
N VAL A 251 -14.44 6.86 -20.47
CA VAL A 251 -14.61 6.07 -19.27
C VAL A 251 -15.70 6.77 -18.46
N PRO A 252 -16.77 6.09 -18.06
CA PRO A 252 -17.83 6.66 -17.21
C PRO A 252 -17.28 7.32 -15.93
N LEU A 253 -16.10 6.88 -15.50
CA LEU A 253 -15.32 7.43 -14.42
C LEU A 253 -14.90 8.89 -14.64
N LEU A 254 -14.46 9.26 -15.85
CA LEU A 254 -14.03 10.63 -16.17
C LEU A 254 -15.18 11.63 -16.10
N THR A 255 -16.41 11.21 -16.40
CA THR A 255 -17.58 12.09 -16.34
C THR A 255 -17.98 12.40 -14.89
N LYS A 256 -17.88 11.42 -13.98
CA LYS A 256 -18.13 11.63 -12.54
C LYS A 256 -16.98 12.40 -11.86
N LEU A 257 -15.73 12.10 -12.23
CA LEU A 257 -14.57 12.86 -11.79
C LEU A 257 -14.62 14.31 -12.28
N ARG A 258 -15.03 14.57 -13.51
CA ARG A 258 -15.19 15.92 -14.07
C ARG A 258 -16.20 16.75 -13.27
N ARG A 259 -17.31 16.17 -12.81
CA ARG A 259 -18.30 16.85 -11.95
C ARG A 259 -17.74 17.13 -10.53
N ALA A 260 -16.97 16.21 -9.96
CA ALA A 260 -16.30 16.43 -8.67
C ALA A 260 -15.18 17.48 -8.77
N PHE A 261 -14.53 17.60 -9.94
CA PHE A 261 -13.45 18.57 -10.15
C PHE A 261 -13.92 19.96 -10.57
N SER A 262 -15.08 20.11 -11.21
CA SER A 262 -15.65 21.44 -11.50
C SER A 262 -16.00 22.20 -10.21
N SER A 263 -16.40 21.51 -9.15
CA SER A 263 -16.62 22.13 -7.84
C SER A 263 -15.32 22.54 -7.10
N ILE A 264 -14.17 21.91 -7.44
CA ILE A 264 -12.87 22.21 -6.84
C ILE A 264 -12.12 23.28 -7.63
N ALA A 265 -12.30 23.34 -8.95
CA ALA A 265 -11.67 24.36 -9.80
C ALA A 265 -12.19 25.78 -9.53
N CYS A 266 -13.41 25.92 -9.00
CA CYS A 266 -13.94 27.23 -8.57
C CYS A 266 -13.35 27.77 -7.28
N SER A 267 -12.52 27.01 -6.56
CA SER A 267 -11.96 27.40 -5.25
C SER A 267 -10.44 27.68 -5.24
N ILE A 268 -9.78 27.67 -6.42
CA ILE A 268 -8.35 28.02 -6.52
C ILE A 268 -8.21 29.38 -7.18
N PRO A 269 -7.75 30.43 -6.49
CA PRO A 269 -7.45 31.71 -7.12
C PRO A 269 -6.28 31.54 -8.07
N ILE A 270 -6.50 31.82 -9.35
CA ILE A 270 -5.44 31.92 -10.36
C ILE A 270 -4.72 33.24 -10.10
N HIS A 271 -3.63 33.24 -9.37
CA HIS A 271 -2.71 34.38 -9.39
C HIS A 271 -1.99 34.38 -10.74
N GLY A 272 -2.31 35.39 -11.52
CA GLY A 272 -1.74 35.62 -12.86
C GLY A 272 -0.24 35.81 -12.77
N ALA A 273 0.48 35.07 -13.63
CA ALA A 273 1.84 35.40 -14.03
C ALA A 273 1.75 36.52 -15.07
N ARG A 274 2.40 37.64 -14.79
CA ARG A 274 2.93 38.58 -15.80
C ARG A 274 4.35 38.15 -16.14
#